data_d75c7b3a20b886c2436c8dadbeec2d78
#
_entry.id   d75c7b3a20b886c2436c8dadbeec2d78
#
_cell.length_a   1.000
_cell.length_b   1.000
_cell.length_c   1.000
_cell.angle_alpha   90.00
_cell.angle_beta   90.00
_cell.angle_gamma   90.00
#
_symmetry.space_group_name_H-M   'P 1'
#
loop_
_entity.id
_entity.type
_entity.pdbx_description
1 polymer ?
#
loop_
_entity_poly.entity_id
_entity_poly.type
_entity_poly.pdbx_seq_one_letter_code
_entity_poly.pdbx_strand_id
1 'polypeptide(L)'
;MTIERSARIAFLKKIHLFFGLEEEEFASIVEELDEMQVATGEIVFKQDGAAEGFYMIFGGRVRVVRKLDGRENQLALLVKNDYFGEMGIMGNRRRSATVTALEDTSLLVLSKSDFDKLFKEHPKLRGNLEIAVRSRQLARQLRFKWLRPDEVVYFLARKHVIAMYPQILRPFALLLVPIFFTYAYLFILPQTIVWLAALLSFFAFALWLGWIVLDWSNDYYVVTNQRVVWLEKVIGLLDSRQEAPLSMIVSLGVEANQFGRWLDYGNVIVRTYVGRIDFSLVNHPNQAAKMVEEYWQRTKEQAVATEKEAMKDAIRKRLGIPVPSRPAADSNQPTSSVAQPRGAWWLKLLGSNTLKLRYETSEGV
;
A
#
# COMPACT_ATOMS: atom_id res chain seq x y z
N MET A 1 -26.57 -21.68 -2.07
CA MET A 1 -27.04 -20.86 -3.23
C MET A 1 -25.89 -20.76 -4.20
N THR A 2 -26.05 -21.22 -5.40
CA THR A 2 -24.99 -21.11 -6.43
C THR A 2 -24.92 -19.67 -6.94
N ILE A 3 -23.73 -19.07 -6.94
CA ILE A 3 -23.50 -17.72 -7.40
C ILE A 3 -23.65 -17.70 -8.93
N GLU A 4 -24.54 -16.87 -9.45
CA GLU A 4 -24.80 -16.76 -10.87
C GLU A 4 -23.54 -16.36 -11.67
N ARG A 5 -23.34 -16.92 -12.85
CA ARG A 5 -22.19 -16.67 -13.73
C ARG A 5 -21.97 -15.17 -13.99
N SER A 6 -23.04 -14.45 -14.26
CA SER A 6 -23.00 -12.99 -14.47
C SER A 6 -22.46 -12.24 -13.24
N ALA A 7 -22.86 -12.67 -12.02
CA ALA A 7 -22.39 -12.09 -10.78
C ALA A 7 -20.91 -12.38 -10.51
N ARG A 8 -20.42 -13.59 -10.89
CA ARG A 8 -18.99 -13.95 -10.79
C ARG A 8 -18.14 -13.09 -11.72
N ILE A 9 -18.56 -12.88 -12.98
CA ILE A 9 -17.87 -12.00 -13.95
C ILE A 9 -17.81 -10.57 -13.39
N ALA A 10 -18.95 -10.03 -12.96
CA ALA A 10 -19.02 -8.68 -12.39
C ALA A 10 -18.15 -8.51 -11.12
N PHE A 11 -18.00 -9.57 -10.35
CA PHE A 11 -17.13 -9.63 -9.18
C PHE A 11 -15.65 -9.61 -9.58
N LEU A 12 -15.22 -10.46 -10.52
CA LEU A 12 -13.81 -10.51 -10.97
C LEU A 12 -13.36 -9.18 -11.58
N LYS A 13 -14.23 -8.50 -12.32
CA LYS A 13 -13.95 -7.16 -12.90
C LYS A 13 -13.64 -6.09 -11.84
N LYS A 14 -14.08 -6.28 -10.59
CA LYS A 14 -13.83 -5.37 -9.47
C LYS A 14 -12.48 -5.60 -8.78
N ILE A 15 -11.79 -6.68 -9.09
CA ILE A 15 -10.50 -7.03 -8.46
C ILE A 15 -9.37 -6.64 -9.41
N HIS A 16 -8.47 -5.75 -8.97
CA HIS A 16 -7.35 -5.26 -9.77
C HIS A 16 -6.46 -6.36 -10.35
N LEU A 17 -6.42 -7.53 -9.72
CA LEU A 17 -5.67 -8.69 -10.19
C LEU A 17 -6.06 -9.07 -11.62
N PHE A 18 -7.34 -9.01 -11.95
CA PHE A 18 -7.90 -9.40 -13.25
C PHE A 18 -7.96 -8.24 -14.25
N PHE A 19 -7.34 -7.14 -13.93
CA PHE A 19 -7.34 -5.96 -14.79
C PHE A 19 -6.57 -6.22 -16.09
N GLY A 20 -7.17 -5.75 -17.21
CA GLY A 20 -6.60 -5.89 -18.54
C GLY A 20 -6.94 -7.21 -19.25
N LEU A 21 -7.86 -7.99 -18.67
CA LEU A 21 -8.47 -9.14 -19.34
C LEU A 21 -9.64 -8.72 -20.23
N GLU A 22 -9.87 -9.50 -21.27
CA GLU A 22 -11.01 -9.36 -22.16
C GLU A 22 -12.23 -10.15 -21.65
N GLU A 23 -13.41 -9.89 -22.20
CA GLU A 23 -14.67 -10.49 -21.77
C GLU A 23 -14.65 -12.03 -21.85
N GLU A 24 -14.05 -12.57 -22.91
CA GLU A 24 -13.91 -14.00 -23.15
C GLU A 24 -12.99 -14.67 -22.10
N GLU A 25 -11.93 -13.98 -21.69
CA GLU A 25 -11.00 -14.44 -20.65
C GLU A 25 -11.69 -14.54 -19.29
N PHE A 26 -12.54 -13.56 -18.93
CA PHE A 26 -13.37 -13.65 -17.72
C PHE A 26 -14.32 -14.83 -17.73
N ALA A 27 -14.92 -15.12 -18.88
CA ALA A 27 -15.83 -16.24 -19.04
C ALA A 27 -15.13 -17.59 -18.79
N SER A 28 -13.92 -17.75 -19.29
CA SER A 28 -13.08 -18.94 -19.07
C SER A 28 -12.70 -19.10 -17.58
N ILE A 29 -12.25 -18.01 -16.94
CA ILE A 29 -11.85 -18.05 -15.53
C ILE A 29 -13.00 -18.44 -14.61
N VAL A 30 -14.21 -17.93 -14.88
CA VAL A 30 -15.39 -18.18 -14.04
C VAL A 30 -15.77 -19.66 -14.03
N GLU A 31 -15.49 -20.40 -15.08
CA GLU A 31 -15.78 -21.84 -15.18
C GLU A 31 -14.84 -22.69 -14.30
N GLU A 32 -13.63 -22.20 -14.03
CA GLU A 32 -12.65 -22.87 -13.18
C GLU A 32 -12.79 -22.49 -11.68
N LEU A 33 -13.80 -21.65 -11.32
CA LEU A 33 -14.00 -21.19 -9.94
C LEU A 33 -14.99 -22.08 -9.19
N ASP A 34 -14.52 -22.67 -8.11
CA ASP A 34 -15.34 -23.35 -7.13
C ASP A 34 -15.95 -22.39 -6.10
N GLU A 35 -17.09 -22.76 -5.55
CA GLU A 35 -17.74 -22.05 -4.44
C GLU A 35 -17.49 -22.74 -3.12
N MET A 36 -17.09 -21.98 -2.11
CA MET A 36 -16.90 -22.44 -0.76
C MET A 36 -17.67 -21.56 0.22
N GLN A 37 -18.51 -22.17 1.05
CA GLN A 37 -19.17 -21.49 2.16
C GLN A 37 -18.45 -21.84 3.46
N VAL A 38 -18.16 -20.82 4.25
CA VAL A 38 -17.44 -20.95 5.52
C VAL A 38 -18.25 -20.29 6.61
N ALA A 39 -18.57 -21.04 7.67
CA ALA A 39 -19.36 -20.53 8.77
C ALA A 39 -18.54 -19.55 9.66
N THR A 40 -19.26 -18.73 10.41
CA THR A 40 -18.66 -17.83 11.40
C THR A 40 -17.75 -18.60 12.39
N GLY A 41 -16.50 -18.16 12.52
CA GLY A 41 -15.50 -18.78 13.41
C GLY A 41 -14.74 -19.95 12.78
N GLU A 42 -15.14 -20.44 11.62
CA GLU A 42 -14.48 -21.54 10.92
C GLU A 42 -13.13 -21.11 10.32
N ILE A 43 -12.17 -22.03 10.34
CA ILE A 43 -10.83 -21.82 9.80
C ILE A 43 -10.79 -22.29 8.33
N VAL A 44 -10.54 -21.37 7.41
CA VAL A 44 -10.37 -21.68 5.98
C VAL A 44 -9.11 -22.53 5.76
N PHE A 45 -7.99 -22.10 6.32
CA PHE A 45 -6.75 -22.87 6.40
C PHE A 45 -5.86 -22.39 7.54
N LYS A 46 -4.98 -23.28 8.01
CA LYS A 46 -4.02 -23.01 9.09
C LYS A 46 -2.66 -22.60 8.53
N GLN A 47 -1.93 -21.80 9.32
CA GLN A 47 -0.51 -21.54 9.08
C GLN A 47 0.27 -22.84 8.93
N ASP A 48 1.28 -22.85 8.09
CA ASP A 48 2.14 -23.99 7.76
C ASP A 48 1.44 -25.17 7.06
N GLY A 49 0.13 -25.05 6.75
CA GLY A 49 -0.62 -25.99 5.93
C GLY A 49 -0.21 -25.95 4.45
N ALA A 50 -0.71 -26.93 3.67
CA ALA A 50 -0.52 -26.99 2.24
C ALA A 50 -1.22 -25.82 1.51
N ALA A 51 -0.62 -25.31 0.44
CA ALA A 51 -1.21 -24.26 -0.37
C ALA A 51 -1.98 -24.88 -1.55
N GLU A 52 -3.24 -25.21 -1.33
CA GLU A 52 -4.08 -25.94 -2.27
C GLU A 52 -4.95 -25.06 -3.16
N GLY A 53 -5.21 -23.80 -2.77
CA GLY A 53 -6.09 -22.90 -3.51
C GLY A 53 -5.80 -21.43 -3.28
N PHE A 54 -6.29 -20.61 -4.17
CA PHE A 54 -6.37 -19.16 -4.11
C PHE A 54 -7.83 -18.78 -3.83
N TYR A 55 -8.05 -17.88 -2.88
CA TYR A 55 -9.38 -17.57 -2.36
C TYR A 55 -9.73 -16.12 -2.58
N MET A 56 -10.94 -15.85 -3.05
CA MET A 56 -11.51 -14.51 -3.24
C MET A 56 -12.80 -14.38 -2.44
N ILE A 57 -12.94 -13.29 -1.69
CA ILE A 57 -14.10 -13.06 -0.81
C ILE A 57 -15.24 -12.46 -1.61
N PHE A 58 -16.22 -13.28 -1.96
CA PHE A 58 -17.44 -12.83 -2.63
C PHE A 58 -18.39 -12.12 -1.66
N GLY A 59 -18.46 -12.56 -0.41
CA GLY A 59 -19.21 -11.95 0.67
C GLY A 59 -18.70 -12.40 2.01
N GLY A 60 -18.89 -11.58 3.05
CA GLY A 60 -18.37 -11.85 4.38
C GLY A 60 -17.02 -11.20 4.67
N ARG A 61 -16.41 -11.59 5.80
CA ARG A 61 -15.14 -11.07 6.31
C ARG A 61 -14.28 -12.16 6.90
N VAL A 62 -12.97 -12.09 6.67
CA VAL A 62 -12.01 -13.03 7.27
C VAL A 62 -10.89 -12.29 7.98
N ARG A 63 -10.37 -12.91 9.04
CA ARG A 63 -9.21 -12.44 9.79
C ARG A 63 -8.00 -13.29 9.43
N VAL A 64 -6.88 -12.63 9.14
CA VAL A 64 -5.59 -13.26 8.84
C VAL A 64 -4.67 -13.06 10.03
N VAL A 65 -4.26 -14.16 10.67
CA VAL A 65 -3.41 -14.15 11.87
C VAL A 65 -2.16 -14.98 11.63
N ARG A 66 -1.01 -14.44 11.99
CA ARG A 66 0.26 -15.16 12.00
C ARG A 66 0.75 -15.36 13.42
N LYS A 67 1.08 -16.60 13.77
CA LYS A 67 1.72 -16.93 15.02
C LYS A 67 3.24 -16.92 14.85
N LEU A 68 3.92 -16.08 15.62
CA LEU A 68 5.38 -15.95 15.61
C LEU A 68 5.86 -15.89 17.07
N ASP A 69 6.81 -16.76 17.43
CA ASP A 69 7.37 -16.82 18.80
C ASP A 69 6.30 -16.91 19.91
N GLY A 70 5.26 -17.70 19.66
CA GLY A 70 4.15 -17.89 20.61
C GLY A 70 3.14 -16.72 20.66
N ARG A 71 3.37 -15.61 19.96
CA ARG A 71 2.46 -14.46 19.90
C ARG A 71 1.66 -14.47 18.62
N GLU A 72 0.38 -14.19 18.74
CA GLU A 72 -0.50 -14.02 17.59
C GLU A 72 -0.47 -12.56 17.11
N ASN A 73 -0.11 -12.37 15.85
CA ASN A 73 -0.13 -11.06 15.18
C ASN A 73 -1.22 -11.07 14.12
N GLN A 74 -2.20 -10.21 14.26
CA GLN A 74 -3.17 -9.97 13.21
C GLN A 74 -2.47 -9.24 12.05
N LEU A 75 -2.49 -9.86 10.87
CA LEU A 75 -1.86 -9.31 9.67
C LEU A 75 -2.83 -8.50 8.83
N ALA A 76 -4.10 -8.95 8.78
CA ALA A 76 -5.12 -8.34 7.94
C ALA A 76 -6.53 -8.69 8.42
N LEU A 77 -7.45 -7.77 8.18
CA LEU A 77 -8.88 -7.99 8.14
C LEU A 77 -9.32 -7.81 6.69
N LEU A 78 -9.69 -8.91 6.02
CA LEU A 78 -10.06 -8.90 4.63
C LEU A 78 -11.59 -8.97 4.48
N VAL A 79 -12.10 -8.23 3.51
CA VAL A 79 -13.53 -8.06 3.27
C VAL A 79 -13.91 -8.43 1.82
N LYS A 80 -15.17 -8.31 1.47
CA LYS A 80 -15.65 -8.52 0.10
C LYS A 80 -14.75 -7.83 -0.94
N ASN A 81 -14.47 -8.51 -2.05
CA ASN A 81 -13.56 -8.17 -3.13
C ASN A 81 -12.06 -8.27 -2.79
N ASP A 82 -11.69 -8.64 -1.56
CA ASP A 82 -10.32 -8.99 -1.24
C ASP A 82 -10.02 -10.45 -1.60
N TYR A 83 -8.73 -10.78 -1.66
CA TYR A 83 -8.25 -12.13 -1.91
C TYR A 83 -7.09 -12.49 -0.98
N PHE A 84 -6.88 -13.80 -0.81
CA PHE A 84 -5.83 -14.33 0.06
C PHE A 84 -5.38 -15.73 -0.40
N GLY A 85 -4.27 -16.20 0.16
CA GLY A 85 -3.69 -17.50 -0.17
C GLY A 85 -2.66 -17.48 -1.30
N GLU A 86 -2.49 -16.36 -1.99
CA GLU A 86 -1.57 -16.11 -3.09
C GLU A 86 -0.11 -16.37 -2.72
N MET A 87 0.27 -16.03 -1.48
CA MET A 87 1.65 -16.13 -0.99
C MET A 87 2.19 -17.57 -0.98
N GLY A 88 1.32 -18.53 -0.68
CA GLY A 88 1.65 -19.94 -0.66
C GLY A 88 1.78 -20.53 -2.06
N ILE A 89 0.86 -20.16 -2.95
CA ILE A 89 0.79 -20.73 -4.30
C ILE A 89 1.94 -20.22 -5.15
N MET A 90 2.13 -18.89 -5.25
CA MET A 90 3.18 -18.30 -6.07
C MET A 90 4.60 -18.70 -5.64
N GLY A 91 4.83 -18.90 -4.36
CA GLY A 91 6.14 -19.29 -3.83
C GLY A 91 6.34 -20.79 -3.71
N ASN A 92 5.36 -21.61 -4.08
CA ASN A 92 5.32 -23.05 -3.77
C ASN A 92 5.70 -23.33 -2.31
N ARG A 93 5.15 -22.50 -1.40
CA ARG A 93 5.47 -22.49 0.03
C ARG A 93 4.24 -22.88 0.83
N ARG A 94 4.45 -23.25 2.08
CA ARG A 94 3.36 -23.47 3.05
C ARG A 94 2.62 -22.17 3.33
N ARG A 95 1.40 -22.27 3.86
CA ARG A 95 0.58 -21.12 4.26
C ARG A 95 1.33 -20.25 5.27
N SER A 96 1.41 -18.97 5.01
CA SER A 96 2.16 -18.01 5.84
C SER A 96 1.42 -17.50 7.06
N ALA A 97 0.11 -17.81 7.17
CA ALA A 97 -0.79 -17.38 8.24
C ALA A 97 -2.03 -18.27 8.30
N THR A 98 -2.78 -18.19 9.39
CA THR A 98 -4.09 -18.80 9.57
C THR A 98 -5.16 -17.81 9.14
N VAL A 99 -6.19 -18.28 8.42
CA VAL A 99 -7.35 -17.48 8.01
C VAL A 99 -8.61 -18.06 8.63
N THR A 100 -9.36 -17.19 9.30
CA THR A 100 -10.60 -17.54 10.03
C THR A 100 -11.74 -16.61 9.58
N ALA A 101 -12.90 -17.16 9.30
CA ALA A 101 -14.11 -16.39 8.99
C ALA A 101 -14.63 -15.68 10.25
N LEU A 102 -14.94 -14.40 10.15
CA LEU A 102 -15.54 -13.62 11.24
C LEU A 102 -17.05 -13.55 11.17
N GLU A 103 -17.61 -13.84 10.03
CA GLU A 103 -19.03 -13.97 9.73
C GLU A 103 -19.20 -15.04 8.65
N ASP A 104 -20.43 -15.45 8.39
CA ASP A 104 -20.71 -16.39 7.30
C ASP A 104 -20.19 -15.85 5.99
N THR A 105 -19.23 -16.55 5.41
CA THR A 105 -18.38 -16.04 4.33
C THR A 105 -18.51 -16.92 3.10
N SER A 106 -18.81 -16.29 1.96
CA SER A 106 -18.83 -16.94 0.64
C SER A 106 -17.51 -16.67 -0.07
N LEU A 107 -16.81 -17.71 -0.45
CA LEU A 107 -15.53 -17.65 -1.15
C LEU A 107 -15.68 -18.21 -2.56
N LEU A 108 -14.99 -17.58 -3.52
CA LEU A 108 -14.65 -18.16 -4.80
C LEU A 108 -13.22 -18.70 -4.73
N VAL A 109 -13.04 -19.94 -5.10
CA VAL A 109 -11.77 -20.67 -4.92
C VAL A 109 -11.26 -21.10 -6.27
N LEU A 110 -9.98 -20.81 -6.53
CA LEU A 110 -9.26 -21.34 -7.67
C LEU A 110 -8.26 -22.37 -7.17
N SER A 111 -8.36 -23.62 -7.63
CA SER A 111 -7.44 -24.68 -7.23
C SER A 111 -6.01 -24.34 -7.66
N LYS A 112 -5.01 -24.95 -7.03
CA LYS A 112 -3.60 -24.71 -7.41
C LYS A 112 -3.31 -25.10 -8.84
N SER A 113 -3.92 -26.20 -9.34
CA SER A 113 -3.76 -26.66 -10.72
C SER A 113 -4.31 -25.65 -11.72
N ASP A 114 -5.52 -25.15 -11.49
CA ASP A 114 -6.20 -24.20 -12.37
C ASP A 114 -5.55 -22.82 -12.29
N PHE A 115 -5.06 -22.44 -11.09
CA PHE A 115 -4.23 -21.26 -10.92
C PHE A 115 -2.97 -21.32 -11.76
N ASP A 116 -2.20 -22.42 -11.70
CA ASP A 116 -0.96 -22.58 -12.47
C ASP A 116 -1.21 -22.59 -13.98
N LYS A 117 -2.33 -23.20 -14.44
CA LYS A 117 -2.79 -23.19 -15.83
C LYS A 117 -3.13 -21.77 -16.28
N LEU A 118 -4.01 -21.09 -15.54
CA LEU A 118 -4.46 -19.73 -15.82
C LEU A 118 -3.30 -18.74 -15.94
N PHE A 119 -2.33 -18.83 -15.03
CA PHE A 119 -1.18 -17.92 -15.01
C PHE A 119 -0.12 -18.22 -16.09
N LYS A 120 -0.16 -19.39 -16.70
CA LYS A 120 0.60 -19.69 -17.92
C LYS A 120 -0.07 -19.11 -19.16
N GLU A 121 -1.38 -19.21 -19.22
CA GLU A 121 -2.19 -18.73 -20.36
C GLU A 121 -2.30 -17.20 -20.37
N HIS A 122 -2.32 -16.56 -19.19
CA HIS A 122 -2.49 -15.11 -19.02
C HIS A 122 -1.31 -14.45 -18.28
N PRO A 123 -0.18 -14.13 -18.94
CA PRO A 123 1.01 -13.54 -18.30
C PRO A 123 0.75 -12.20 -17.60
N LYS A 124 -0.26 -11.43 -18.06
CA LYS A 124 -0.67 -10.17 -17.43
C LYS A 124 -1.14 -10.35 -15.99
N LEU A 125 -1.91 -11.42 -15.72
CA LEU A 125 -2.36 -11.76 -14.36
C LEU A 125 -1.18 -12.03 -13.44
N ARG A 126 -0.18 -12.74 -13.94
CA ARG A 126 1.02 -13.05 -13.18
C ARG A 126 1.74 -11.76 -12.74
N GLY A 127 1.91 -10.80 -13.64
CA GLY A 127 2.52 -9.50 -13.33
C GLY A 127 1.74 -8.75 -12.26
N ASN A 128 0.41 -8.66 -12.38
CA ASN A 128 -0.44 -7.99 -11.40
C ASN A 128 -0.32 -8.64 -10.00
N LEU A 129 -0.32 -9.96 -9.95
CA LEU A 129 -0.22 -10.68 -8.67
C LEU A 129 1.18 -10.58 -8.06
N GLU A 130 2.25 -10.62 -8.85
CA GLU A 130 3.62 -10.44 -8.36
C GLU A 130 3.80 -9.10 -7.66
N ILE A 131 3.24 -8.03 -8.20
CA ILE A 131 3.28 -6.70 -7.58
C ILE A 131 2.57 -6.71 -6.23
N ALA A 132 1.37 -7.29 -6.16
CA ALA A 132 0.61 -7.39 -4.93
C ALA A 132 1.35 -8.23 -3.86
N VAL A 133 1.93 -9.37 -4.27
CA VAL A 133 2.70 -10.24 -3.38
C VAL A 133 3.96 -9.53 -2.88
N ARG A 134 4.71 -8.86 -3.76
CA ARG A 134 5.91 -8.08 -3.36
C ARG A 134 5.54 -6.96 -2.39
N SER A 135 4.46 -6.24 -2.64
CA SER A 135 3.95 -5.18 -1.75
C SER A 135 3.64 -5.73 -0.35
N ARG A 136 2.91 -6.86 -0.27
CA ARG A 136 2.58 -7.50 1.01
C ARG A 136 3.82 -8.07 1.73
N GLN A 137 4.80 -8.61 1.00
CA GLN A 137 6.07 -9.07 1.57
C GLN A 137 6.85 -7.91 2.19
N LEU A 138 7.01 -6.81 1.46
CA LEU A 138 7.69 -5.61 1.95
C LEU A 138 6.98 -5.02 3.18
N ALA A 139 5.66 -4.95 3.17
CA ALA A 139 4.88 -4.45 4.31
C ALA A 139 5.12 -5.27 5.59
N ARG A 140 5.25 -6.61 5.45
CA ARG A 140 5.55 -7.51 6.57
C ARG A 140 6.98 -7.35 7.10
N GLN A 141 7.95 -7.04 6.23
CA GLN A 141 9.35 -6.83 6.62
C GLN A 141 9.55 -5.51 7.35
N LEU A 142 8.87 -4.46 6.90
CA LEU A 142 9.10 -3.10 7.39
C LEU A 142 8.43 -2.81 8.75
N ARG A 143 7.43 -3.60 9.16
CA ARG A 143 6.73 -3.47 10.46
C ARG A 143 6.46 -2.02 10.83
N PHE A 144 5.61 -1.36 10.07
CA PHE A 144 5.28 0.05 10.31
C PHE A 144 4.61 0.26 11.68
N LYS A 145 5.30 0.93 12.60
CA LYS A 145 4.80 1.20 13.96
C LYS A 145 3.58 2.14 13.98
N TRP A 146 3.38 2.90 12.92
CA TRP A 146 2.29 3.87 12.78
C TRP A 146 1.00 3.26 12.22
N LEU A 147 1.03 2.02 11.74
CA LEU A 147 -0.14 1.34 11.24
C LEU A 147 -1.13 1.08 12.38
N ARG A 148 -2.42 1.33 12.13
CA ARG A 148 -3.48 1.02 13.08
C ARG A 148 -3.72 -0.49 13.10
N PRO A 149 -4.28 -1.05 14.20
CA PRO A 149 -4.54 -2.50 14.29
C PRO A 149 -5.49 -3.04 13.23
N ASP A 150 -6.41 -2.19 12.72
CA ASP A 150 -7.40 -2.46 11.69
C ASP A 150 -6.96 -2.03 10.28
N GLU A 151 -5.76 -1.48 10.16
CA GLU A 151 -5.23 -0.95 8.92
C GLU A 151 -4.37 -1.98 8.18
N VAL A 152 -4.72 -2.24 6.93
CA VAL A 152 -4.06 -3.23 6.07
C VAL A 152 -3.35 -2.52 4.93
N VAL A 153 -2.08 -2.88 4.71
CA VAL A 153 -1.32 -2.38 3.55
C VAL A 153 -1.69 -3.21 2.33
N TYR A 154 -2.28 -2.57 1.34
CA TYR A 154 -2.63 -3.18 0.07
C TYR A 154 -1.54 -3.02 -0.99
N PHE A 155 -0.93 -1.84 -1.01
CA PHE A 155 0.13 -1.54 -1.95
C PHE A 155 1.28 -0.86 -1.23
N LEU A 156 2.50 -1.29 -1.55
CA LEU A 156 3.73 -0.70 -1.09
C LEU A 156 4.72 -0.65 -2.24
N ALA A 157 5.13 0.53 -2.61
CA ALA A 157 6.15 0.74 -3.62
C ALA A 157 7.32 1.55 -3.07
N ARG A 158 8.47 1.38 -3.72
CA ARG A 158 9.65 2.23 -3.57
C ARG A 158 9.85 3.07 -4.83
N LYS A 159 10.60 4.14 -4.72
CA LYS A 159 11.08 4.86 -5.90
C LYS A 159 11.89 3.94 -6.81
N HIS A 160 11.68 4.06 -8.12
CA HIS A 160 12.44 3.34 -9.13
C HIS A 160 13.94 3.70 -9.02
N VAL A 161 14.80 2.72 -9.29
CA VAL A 161 16.27 2.88 -9.23
C VAL A 161 16.75 4.06 -10.09
N ILE A 162 16.05 4.37 -11.18
CA ILE A 162 16.37 5.48 -12.07
C ILE A 162 16.39 6.84 -11.34
N ALA A 163 15.64 6.98 -10.24
CA ALA A 163 15.66 8.19 -9.40
C ALA A 163 17.02 8.45 -8.75
N MET A 164 17.81 7.41 -8.57
CA MET A 164 19.13 7.47 -7.96
C MET A 164 20.21 7.96 -8.95
N TYR A 165 20.07 7.65 -10.26
CA TYR A 165 21.11 7.97 -11.25
C TYR A 165 21.51 9.46 -11.31
N PRO A 166 20.58 10.44 -11.41
CA PRO A 166 20.96 11.85 -11.43
C PRO A 166 21.63 12.31 -10.13
N GLN A 167 21.30 11.67 -9.01
CA GLN A 167 21.91 12.00 -7.71
C GLN A 167 23.34 11.43 -7.61
N ILE A 168 23.58 10.25 -8.16
CA ILE A 168 24.91 9.61 -8.21
C ILE A 168 25.87 10.39 -9.12
N LEU A 169 25.38 10.98 -10.22
CA LEU A 169 26.24 11.74 -11.13
C LEU A 169 26.98 12.91 -10.44
N ARG A 170 26.34 13.53 -9.44
CA ARG A 170 26.93 14.68 -8.70
C ARG A 170 28.21 14.29 -7.93
N PRO A 171 28.24 13.24 -7.10
CA PRO A 171 29.48 12.85 -6.44
C PRO A 171 30.53 12.30 -7.41
N PHE A 172 30.17 11.77 -8.58
CA PHE A 172 31.16 11.36 -9.57
C PHE A 172 32.05 12.49 -10.07
N ALA A 173 31.54 13.71 -10.14
CA ALA A 173 32.37 14.87 -10.44
C ALA A 173 33.45 15.11 -9.37
N LEU A 174 33.15 14.78 -8.09
CA LEU A 174 34.11 14.86 -6.99
C LEU A 174 35.13 13.73 -6.97
N LEU A 175 34.90 12.64 -7.70
CA LEU A 175 35.88 11.55 -7.83
C LEU A 175 37.20 12.04 -8.46
N LEU A 176 37.15 13.12 -9.23
CA LEU A 176 38.34 13.76 -9.77
C LEU A 176 39.31 14.27 -8.68
N VAL A 177 38.80 14.60 -7.49
CA VAL A 177 39.62 15.10 -6.39
C VAL A 177 40.56 14.02 -5.82
N PRO A 178 40.11 12.86 -5.39
CA PRO A 178 41.00 11.78 -4.94
C PRO A 178 41.91 11.29 -6.06
N ILE A 179 41.45 11.27 -7.30
CA ILE A 179 42.28 10.92 -8.46
C ILE A 179 43.41 11.92 -8.64
N PHE A 180 43.12 13.22 -8.55
CA PHE A 180 44.12 14.26 -8.62
C PHE A 180 45.18 14.16 -7.50
N PHE A 181 44.77 13.99 -6.26
CA PHE A 181 45.69 13.82 -5.13
C PHE A 181 46.52 12.53 -5.24
N THR A 182 45.94 11.46 -5.74
CA THR A 182 46.68 10.21 -6.00
C THR A 182 47.72 10.40 -7.10
N TYR A 183 47.35 11.07 -8.21
CA TYR A 183 48.28 11.41 -9.26
C TYR A 183 49.40 12.33 -8.75
N ALA A 184 49.05 13.37 -7.99
CA ALA A 184 50.01 14.28 -7.39
C ALA A 184 50.99 13.59 -6.46
N TYR A 185 50.54 12.64 -5.67
CA TYR A 185 51.40 11.81 -4.81
C TYR A 185 52.37 10.97 -5.61
N LEU A 186 51.93 10.33 -6.69
CA LEU A 186 52.71 9.39 -7.47
C LEU A 186 53.77 10.09 -8.36
N PHE A 187 53.44 11.28 -8.91
CA PHE A 187 54.25 11.90 -9.97
C PHE A 187 54.80 13.30 -9.64
N ILE A 188 54.26 14.00 -8.61
CA ILE A 188 54.67 15.38 -8.35
C ILE A 188 55.28 15.53 -6.94
N LEU A 189 54.60 15.10 -5.91
CA LEU A 189 54.92 15.33 -4.49
C LEU A 189 54.65 14.09 -3.66
N PRO A 190 55.62 13.18 -3.50
CA PRO A 190 55.43 11.92 -2.74
C PRO A 190 55.51 12.18 -1.22
N GLN A 191 54.67 13.13 -0.73
CA GLN A 191 54.56 13.46 0.71
C GLN A 191 53.38 12.74 1.33
N THR A 192 53.55 12.30 2.60
CA THR A 192 52.51 11.59 3.36
C THR A 192 51.22 12.37 3.44
N ILE A 193 51.31 13.72 3.53
CA ILE A 193 50.14 14.61 3.62
C ILE A 193 49.26 14.55 2.34
N VAL A 194 49.90 14.41 1.15
CA VAL A 194 49.19 14.29 -0.14
C VAL A 194 48.45 12.95 -0.23
N TRP A 195 49.11 11.88 0.23
CA TRP A 195 48.48 10.58 0.34
C TRP A 195 47.29 10.57 1.33
N LEU A 196 47.42 11.20 2.49
CA LEU A 196 46.33 11.34 3.46
C LEU A 196 45.16 12.15 2.87
N ALA A 197 45.44 13.20 2.07
CA ALA A 197 44.40 13.98 1.40
C ALA A 197 43.67 13.15 0.33
N ALA A 198 44.38 12.28 -0.41
CA ALA A 198 43.75 11.34 -1.36
C ALA A 198 42.83 10.37 -0.63
N LEU A 199 43.28 9.79 0.48
CA LEU A 199 42.52 8.82 1.25
C LEU A 199 41.28 9.45 1.90
N LEU A 200 41.44 10.65 2.47
CA LEU A 200 40.34 11.38 3.10
C LEU A 200 39.26 11.79 2.08
N SER A 201 39.69 12.28 0.90
CA SER A 201 38.74 12.68 -0.16
C SER A 201 38.03 11.48 -0.77
N PHE A 202 38.70 10.33 -0.91
CA PHE A 202 38.06 9.08 -1.31
C PHE A 202 37.02 8.61 -0.29
N PHE A 203 37.36 8.68 0.99
CA PHE A 203 36.43 8.31 2.07
C PHE A 203 35.20 9.22 2.11
N ALA A 204 35.39 10.53 1.94
CA ALA A 204 34.28 11.50 1.83
C ALA A 204 33.37 11.20 0.62
N PHE A 205 33.98 10.87 -0.52
CA PHE A 205 33.22 10.41 -1.70
C PHE A 205 32.40 9.14 -1.42
N ALA A 206 33.03 8.14 -0.79
CA ALA A 206 32.37 6.87 -0.48
C ALA A 206 31.20 7.07 0.51
N LEU A 207 31.39 7.91 1.54
CA LEU A 207 30.33 8.28 2.47
C LEU A 207 29.17 8.98 1.78
N TRP A 208 29.44 9.92 0.88
CA TRP A 208 28.38 10.60 0.13
C TRP A 208 27.62 9.64 -0.78
N LEU A 209 28.33 8.76 -1.49
CA LEU A 209 27.68 7.73 -2.30
C LEU A 209 26.81 6.80 -1.46
N GLY A 210 27.32 6.35 -0.31
CA GLY A 210 26.57 5.54 0.65
C GLY A 210 25.31 6.27 1.15
N TRP A 211 25.42 7.56 1.42
CA TRP A 211 24.28 8.39 1.83
C TRP A 211 23.18 8.43 0.77
N ILE A 212 23.54 8.64 -0.52
CA ILE A 212 22.57 8.66 -1.63
C ILE A 212 21.82 7.32 -1.73
N VAL A 213 22.54 6.20 -1.59
CA VAL A 213 21.91 4.87 -1.63
C VAL A 213 20.97 4.67 -0.46
N LEU A 214 21.36 5.10 0.74
CA LEU A 214 20.55 5.00 1.94
C LEU A 214 19.30 5.89 1.86
N ASP A 215 19.44 7.12 1.39
CA ASP A 215 18.35 8.07 1.20
C ASP A 215 17.31 7.51 0.21
N TRP A 216 17.77 7.09 -0.97
CA TRP A 216 16.89 6.45 -1.96
C TRP A 216 16.17 5.20 -1.42
N SER A 217 16.83 4.40 -0.59
CA SER A 217 16.28 3.13 -0.11
C SER A 217 15.14 3.30 0.92
N ASN A 218 14.98 4.49 1.48
CA ASN A 218 14.06 4.76 2.59
C ASN A 218 12.74 5.45 2.18
N ASP A 219 12.57 5.78 0.90
CA ASP A 219 11.34 6.37 0.39
C ASP A 219 10.31 5.29 0.03
N TYR A 220 9.14 5.38 0.65
CA TYR A 220 8.05 4.42 0.46
C TYR A 220 6.73 5.13 0.17
N TYR A 221 5.99 4.57 -0.77
CA TYR A 221 4.61 4.90 -1.07
C TYR A 221 3.72 3.77 -0.58
N VAL A 222 2.80 4.06 0.32
CA VAL A 222 1.96 3.07 0.98
C VAL A 222 0.50 3.41 0.74
N VAL A 223 -0.27 2.43 0.31
CA VAL A 223 -1.73 2.53 0.21
C VAL A 223 -2.33 1.50 1.16
N THR A 224 -3.18 1.98 2.04
CA THR A 224 -3.90 1.13 3.00
C THR A 224 -5.39 1.12 2.68
N ASN A 225 -6.17 0.37 3.45
CA ASN A 225 -7.63 0.39 3.37
C ASN A 225 -8.26 1.72 3.81
N GLN A 226 -7.49 2.63 4.44
CA GLN A 226 -8.02 3.88 5.00
C GLN A 226 -7.41 5.14 4.38
N ARG A 227 -6.14 5.10 4.01
CA ARG A 227 -5.37 6.27 3.58
C ARG A 227 -4.25 5.93 2.61
N VAL A 228 -3.82 6.97 1.92
CA VAL A 228 -2.60 6.99 1.11
C VAL A 228 -1.52 7.68 1.91
N VAL A 229 -0.33 7.12 1.94
CA VAL A 229 0.79 7.63 2.76
C VAL A 229 2.06 7.68 1.91
N TRP A 230 2.69 8.83 1.90
CA TRP A 230 4.06 8.98 1.43
C TRP A 230 4.99 9.10 2.63
N LEU A 231 5.94 8.20 2.71
CA LEU A 231 6.96 8.16 3.75
C LEU A 231 8.31 8.55 3.14
N GLU A 232 8.87 9.63 3.65
CA GLU A 232 10.24 10.05 3.39
C GLU A 232 11.02 9.92 4.69
N LYS A 233 11.86 8.92 4.77
CA LYS A 233 12.61 8.62 5.98
C LYS A 233 14.08 8.88 5.77
N VAL A 234 14.57 9.99 6.29
CA VAL A 234 16.00 10.25 6.39
C VAL A 234 16.51 9.65 7.69
N ILE A 235 17.44 8.69 7.61
CA ILE A 235 17.93 7.92 8.75
C ILE A 235 18.40 8.83 9.86
N GLY A 236 17.69 8.79 10.99
CA GLY A 236 18.07 9.47 12.23
C GLY A 236 17.81 10.98 12.31
N LEU A 237 17.36 11.64 11.23
CA LEU A 237 17.20 13.10 11.18
C LEU A 237 15.78 13.59 10.90
N LEU A 238 15.06 12.95 9.99
CA LEU A 238 13.71 13.37 9.59
C LEU A 238 12.85 12.13 9.30
N ASP A 239 11.64 12.13 9.84
CA ASP A 239 10.57 11.18 9.50
C ASP A 239 9.40 12.03 8.99
N SER A 240 9.45 12.38 7.70
CA SER A 240 8.39 13.15 7.05
C SER A 240 7.34 12.20 6.50
N ARG A 241 6.09 12.42 6.90
CA ARG A 241 4.95 11.63 6.46
C ARG A 241 3.85 12.53 5.96
N GLN A 242 3.52 12.37 4.69
CA GLN A 242 2.32 12.96 4.11
C GLN A 242 1.27 11.87 3.99
N GLU A 243 0.07 12.14 4.49
CA GLU A 243 -1.03 11.19 4.44
C GLU A 243 -2.34 11.87 4.08
N ALA A 244 -3.17 11.16 3.33
CA ALA A 244 -4.53 11.58 3.02
C ALA A 244 -5.48 10.40 3.10
N PRO A 245 -6.61 10.53 3.79
CA PRO A 245 -7.69 9.53 3.78
C PRO A 245 -8.15 9.25 2.34
N LEU A 246 -8.46 7.99 2.02
CA LEU A 246 -8.99 7.61 0.71
C LEU A 246 -10.29 8.37 0.37
N SER A 247 -11.11 8.68 1.38
CA SER A 247 -12.35 9.48 1.21
C SER A 247 -12.10 10.90 0.72
N MET A 248 -10.90 11.45 0.92
CA MET A 248 -10.54 12.80 0.49
C MET A 248 -9.94 12.86 -0.91
N ILE A 249 -9.76 11.73 -1.58
CA ILE A 249 -9.24 11.70 -2.96
C ILE A 249 -10.31 12.27 -3.91
N VAL A 250 -9.89 13.19 -4.76
CA VAL A 250 -10.71 13.83 -5.80
C VAL A 250 -10.43 13.23 -7.16
N SER A 251 -9.16 13.04 -7.49
CA SER A 251 -8.75 12.47 -8.77
C SER A 251 -7.39 11.79 -8.67
N LEU A 252 -7.18 10.83 -9.55
CA LEU A 252 -5.93 10.14 -9.77
C LEU A 252 -5.42 10.44 -11.18
N GLY A 253 -4.12 10.63 -11.32
CA GLY A 253 -3.46 10.81 -12.59
C GLY A 253 -2.18 10.01 -12.68
N VAL A 254 -1.78 9.62 -13.88
CA VAL A 254 -0.50 8.99 -14.16
C VAL A 254 0.24 9.83 -15.16
N GLU A 255 1.46 10.22 -14.83
CA GLU A 255 2.36 10.96 -15.72
C GLU A 255 3.62 10.12 -15.96
N ALA A 256 3.88 9.78 -17.22
CA ALA A 256 5.08 9.09 -17.63
C ALA A 256 5.65 9.74 -18.89
N ASN A 257 6.93 10.06 -18.86
CA ASN A 257 7.66 10.52 -20.04
C ASN A 257 7.93 9.35 -21.01
N GLN A 258 8.53 9.61 -22.17
CA GLN A 258 8.82 8.56 -23.16
C GLN A 258 9.69 7.44 -22.58
N PHE A 259 10.76 7.80 -21.85
CA PHE A 259 11.63 6.83 -21.16
C PHE A 259 10.90 6.09 -20.07
N GLY A 260 10.02 6.77 -19.33
CA GLY A 260 9.19 6.18 -18.30
C GLY A 260 8.24 5.10 -18.85
N ARG A 261 7.66 5.34 -20.03
CA ARG A 261 6.83 4.35 -20.71
C ARG A 261 7.62 3.14 -21.19
N TRP A 262 8.86 3.34 -21.63
CA TRP A 262 9.72 2.26 -22.10
C TRP A 262 10.30 1.41 -20.95
N LEU A 263 10.65 2.06 -19.82
CA LEU A 263 11.21 1.41 -18.63
C LEU A 263 10.17 1.11 -17.55
N ASP A 264 8.88 1.33 -17.85
CA ASP A 264 7.72 1.11 -16.97
C ASP A 264 7.86 1.79 -15.61
N TYR A 265 8.23 3.08 -15.62
CA TYR A 265 8.21 3.95 -14.45
C TYR A 265 7.48 5.27 -14.74
N GLY A 266 6.94 5.89 -13.69
CA GLY A 266 6.24 7.17 -13.81
C GLY A 266 5.79 7.72 -12.47
N ASN A 267 5.07 8.82 -12.53
CA ASN A 267 4.51 9.46 -11.35
C ASN A 267 3.01 9.14 -11.25
N VAL A 268 2.58 8.73 -10.05
CA VAL A 268 1.15 8.62 -9.72
C VAL A 268 0.77 9.82 -8.87
N ILE A 269 -0.15 10.63 -9.38
CA ILE A 269 -0.59 11.87 -8.76
C ILE A 269 -1.91 11.62 -8.08
N VAL A 270 -1.95 11.76 -6.77
CA VAL A 270 -3.15 11.67 -5.95
C VAL A 270 -3.56 13.08 -5.56
N ARG A 271 -4.64 13.59 -6.15
CA ARG A 271 -5.20 14.90 -5.79
C ARG A 271 -6.27 14.72 -4.72
N THR A 272 -6.17 15.48 -3.66
CA THR A 272 -7.11 15.47 -2.54
C THR A 272 -7.68 16.86 -2.31
N TYR A 273 -8.74 16.98 -1.53
CA TYR A 273 -9.29 18.29 -1.15
C TYR A 273 -8.32 19.19 -0.38
N VAL A 274 -7.30 18.59 0.27
CA VAL A 274 -6.33 19.31 1.11
C VAL A 274 -5.03 19.61 0.37
N GLY A 275 -4.76 18.89 -0.72
CA GLY A 275 -3.51 19.05 -1.46
C GLY A 275 -3.23 17.91 -2.43
N ARG A 276 -1.99 17.82 -2.88
CA ARG A 276 -1.52 16.84 -3.84
C ARG A 276 -0.45 15.96 -3.19
N ILE A 277 -0.55 14.65 -3.37
CA ILE A 277 0.46 13.68 -2.98
C ILE A 277 0.99 13.03 -4.26
N ASP A 278 2.28 13.16 -4.50
CA ASP A 278 2.93 12.64 -5.69
C ASP A 278 3.79 11.42 -5.36
N PHE A 279 3.41 10.29 -5.92
CA PHE A 279 4.25 9.10 -5.94
C PHE A 279 5.22 9.21 -7.11
N SER A 280 6.38 9.78 -6.88
CA SER A 280 7.36 10.08 -7.92
C SER A 280 8.16 8.85 -8.29
N LEU A 281 8.31 8.62 -9.62
CA LEU A 281 9.13 7.55 -10.19
C LEU A 281 8.83 6.16 -9.60
N VAL A 282 7.56 5.80 -9.58
CA VAL A 282 7.09 4.47 -9.11
C VAL A 282 7.24 3.46 -10.23
N ASN A 283 7.58 2.23 -9.88
CA ASN A 283 7.51 1.09 -10.79
C ASN A 283 6.06 0.75 -11.12
N HIS A 284 5.77 0.43 -12.38
CA HIS A 284 4.44 0.06 -12.86
C HIS A 284 3.35 1.08 -12.48
N PRO A 285 3.49 2.36 -12.90
CA PRO A 285 2.65 3.45 -12.41
C PRO A 285 1.16 3.26 -12.73
N ASN A 286 0.84 2.66 -13.88
CA ASN A 286 -0.54 2.37 -14.26
C ASN A 286 -1.19 1.33 -13.34
N GLN A 287 -0.44 0.32 -12.90
CA GLN A 287 -0.95 -0.71 -11.98
C GLN A 287 -1.08 -0.14 -10.56
N ALA A 288 -0.11 0.67 -10.14
CA ALA A 288 -0.17 1.38 -8.87
C ALA A 288 -1.40 2.30 -8.79
N ALA A 289 -1.64 3.11 -9.82
CA ALA A 289 -2.79 3.99 -9.88
C ALA A 289 -4.11 3.22 -9.82
N LYS A 290 -4.21 2.08 -10.51
CA LYS A 290 -5.41 1.24 -10.49
C LYS A 290 -5.67 0.58 -9.15
N MET A 291 -4.63 0.16 -8.45
CA MET A 291 -4.79 -0.31 -7.07
C MET A 291 -5.34 0.79 -6.17
N VAL A 292 -4.81 2.02 -6.27
CA VAL A 292 -5.33 3.16 -5.51
C VAL A 292 -6.78 3.43 -5.90
N GLU A 293 -7.11 3.42 -7.19
CA GLU A 293 -8.44 3.67 -7.72
C GLU A 293 -9.46 2.64 -7.20
N GLU A 294 -9.12 1.37 -7.20
CA GLU A 294 -9.99 0.29 -6.70
C GLU A 294 -10.36 0.52 -5.24
N TYR A 295 -9.38 0.78 -4.37
CA TYR A 295 -9.65 0.99 -2.94
C TYR A 295 -10.37 2.32 -2.67
N TRP A 296 -10.08 3.35 -3.45
CA TRP A 296 -10.83 4.60 -3.43
C TRP A 296 -12.29 4.41 -3.84
N GLN A 297 -12.58 3.69 -4.92
CA GLN A 297 -13.95 3.37 -5.33
C GLN A 297 -14.67 2.54 -4.27
N ARG A 298 -14.03 1.52 -3.70
CA ARG A 298 -14.60 0.75 -2.59
C ARG A 298 -14.96 1.63 -1.39
N THR A 299 -14.09 2.57 -1.02
CA THR A 299 -14.36 3.51 0.07
C THR A 299 -15.56 4.40 -0.23
N LYS A 300 -15.70 4.86 -1.47
CA LYS A 300 -16.88 5.63 -1.92
C LYS A 300 -18.15 4.77 -1.86
N GLU A 301 -18.12 3.56 -2.39
CA GLU A 301 -19.29 2.65 -2.37
C GLU A 301 -19.73 2.37 -0.92
N GLN A 302 -18.79 2.15 -0.01
CA GLN A 302 -19.08 1.96 1.42
C GLN A 302 -19.67 3.21 2.08
N ALA A 303 -19.12 4.39 1.79
CA ALA A 303 -19.64 5.64 2.31
C ALA A 303 -21.09 5.91 1.85
N VAL A 304 -21.36 5.73 0.55
CA VAL A 304 -22.70 5.87 -0.03
C VAL A 304 -23.68 4.83 0.56
N ALA A 305 -23.23 3.60 0.74
CA ALA A 305 -24.06 2.54 1.34
C ALA A 305 -24.43 2.89 2.80
N THR A 306 -23.45 3.37 3.57
CA THR A 306 -23.66 3.79 4.96
C THR A 306 -24.61 4.98 5.06
N GLU A 307 -24.44 5.99 4.19
CA GLU A 307 -25.34 7.15 4.13
C GLU A 307 -26.76 6.75 3.75
N LYS A 308 -26.92 5.88 2.76
CA LYS A 308 -28.22 5.35 2.34
C LYS A 308 -28.93 4.57 3.46
N GLU A 309 -28.19 3.79 4.24
CA GLU A 309 -28.75 3.09 5.40
C GLU A 309 -29.14 4.06 6.52
N ALA A 310 -28.27 5.02 6.83
CA ALA A 310 -28.59 6.05 7.81
C ALA A 310 -29.85 6.87 7.42
N MET A 311 -29.98 7.17 6.13
CA MET A 311 -31.16 7.82 5.59
C MET A 311 -32.44 6.96 5.72
N LYS A 312 -32.34 5.66 5.42
CA LYS A 312 -33.42 4.69 5.60
C LYS A 312 -33.85 4.61 7.08
N ASP A 313 -32.89 4.55 8.00
CA ASP A 313 -33.17 4.49 9.43
C ASP A 313 -33.79 5.77 9.95
N ALA A 314 -33.37 6.93 9.43
CA ALA A 314 -34.01 8.22 9.74
C ALA A 314 -35.45 8.29 9.23
N ILE A 315 -35.71 7.78 8.02
CA ILE A 315 -37.08 7.71 7.47
C ILE A 315 -37.94 6.75 8.29
N ARG A 316 -37.45 5.57 8.63
CA ARG A 316 -38.15 4.60 9.48
C ARG A 316 -38.54 5.21 10.83
N LYS A 317 -37.59 5.91 11.47
CA LYS A 317 -37.81 6.60 12.72
C LYS A 317 -38.94 7.66 12.63
N ARG A 318 -39.00 8.43 11.52
CA ARG A 318 -40.05 9.40 11.26
C ARG A 318 -41.42 8.74 11.01
N LEU A 319 -41.44 7.54 10.43
CA LEU A 319 -42.65 6.78 10.14
C LEU A 319 -43.11 5.91 11.32
N GLY A 320 -42.42 5.92 12.45
CA GLY A 320 -42.71 5.07 13.62
C GLY A 320 -42.47 3.57 13.37
N ILE A 321 -41.70 3.20 12.33
CA ILE A 321 -41.35 1.81 12.01
C ILE A 321 -40.14 1.41 12.86
N PRO A 322 -40.15 0.26 13.54
CA PRO A 322 -39.01 -0.16 14.33
C PRO A 322 -37.76 -0.32 13.45
N VAL A 323 -36.66 0.31 13.88
CA VAL A 323 -35.34 0.12 13.25
C VAL A 323 -34.82 -1.26 13.66
N PRO A 324 -34.42 -2.13 12.73
CA PRO A 324 -33.85 -3.44 13.06
C PRO A 324 -32.66 -3.23 14.00
N SER A 325 -32.64 -3.94 15.13
CA SER A 325 -31.47 -3.96 16.02
C SER A 325 -30.30 -4.53 15.24
N ARG A 326 -29.33 -3.69 14.90
CA ARG A 326 -28.04 -4.17 14.39
C ARG A 326 -27.41 -5.07 15.45
N PRO A 327 -26.87 -6.23 15.11
CA PRO A 327 -25.97 -6.91 16.02
C PRO A 327 -24.91 -5.90 16.44
N ALA A 328 -24.70 -5.77 17.74
CA ALA A 328 -23.77 -4.79 18.30
C ALA A 328 -22.45 -4.93 17.53
N ALA A 329 -22.08 -3.90 16.78
CA ALA A 329 -20.75 -3.80 16.22
C ALA A 329 -19.81 -3.95 17.41
N ASP A 330 -18.90 -4.94 17.32
CA ASP A 330 -17.92 -5.21 18.34
C ASP A 330 -17.44 -3.88 18.95
N SER A 331 -17.60 -3.73 20.26
CA SER A 331 -17.25 -2.54 21.04
C SER A 331 -15.76 -2.18 21.01
N ASN A 332 -15.01 -2.76 20.10
CA ASN A 332 -13.62 -2.49 19.76
C ASN A 332 -13.41 -1.56 18.56
N GLN A 333 -14.47 -0.95 18.01
CA GLN A 333 -14.21 0.22 17.16
C GLN A 333 -13.87 1.40 18.09
N PRO A 334 -12.65 1.93 18.05
CA PRO A 334 -12.37 3.20 18.72
C PRO A 334 -13.28 4.24 18.06
N THR A 335 -14.26 4.72 18.83
CA THR A 335 -14.99 5.93 18.50
C THR A 335 -13.97 6.95 18.00
N SER A 336 -14.21 7.48 16.80
CA SER A 336 -13.44 8.59 16.24
C SER A 336 -13.68 9.86 17.07
N SER A 337 -13.21 9.84 18.32
CA SER A 337 -12.91 11.07 19.02
C SER A 337 -11.62 11.58 18.38
N VAL A 338 -11.73 12.68 17.67
CA VAL A 338 -10.59 13.51 17.29
C VAL A 338 -9.75 13.66 18.55
N ALA A 339 -8.70 12.85 18.64
CA ALA A 339 -7.73 12.94 19.73
C ALA A 339 -7.05 14.29 19.58
N GLN A 340 -7.46 15.26 20.39
CA GLN A 340 -6.66 16.45 20.62
C GLN A 340 -5.23 15.98 20.96
N PRO A 341 -4.19 16.57 20.36
CA PRO A 341 -2.83 16.20 20.63
C PRO A 341 -2.54 16.45 22.12
N ARG A 342 -2.47 15.36 22.90
CA ARG A 342 -2.02 15.41 24.28
C ARG A 342 -0.55 15.80 24.28
N GLY A 343 -0.28 17.03 24.77
CA GLY A 343 0.99 17.37 25.36
C GLY A 343 2.04 17.94 24.43
N ALA A 344 1.81 19.12 23.93
CA ALA A 344 2.90 20.04 23.62
C ALA A 344 3.38 20.71 24.90
N TRP A 345 4.02 19.95 25.80
CA TRP A 345 4.66 20.51 27.00
C TRP A 345 5.79 21.51 26.67
N TRP A 346 6.37 21.41 25.46
CA TRP A 346 7.36 22.34 24.93
C TRP A 346 6.77 23.69 24.49
N LEU A 347 5.48 23.79 24.20
CA LEU A 347 4.79 25.06 23.92
C LEU A 347 4.66 25.95 25.17
N LYS A 348 4.81 25.40 26.35
CA LYS A 348 4.86 26.17 27.60
C LYS A 348 6.23 26.82 27.91
N LEU A 349 7.26 26.42 27.16
CA LEU A 349 8.63 26.97 27.32
C LEU A 349 8.92 28.17 26.40
N LEU A 350 8.11 28.36 25.35
CA LEU A 350 8.18 29.55 24.51
C LEU A 350 7.06 30.48 24.94
N GLY A 351 7.42 31.48 25.74
CA GLY A 351 6.53 32.45 26.33
C GLY A 351 5.52 33.04 25.38
N SER A 352 4.33 33.23 25.89
CA SER A 352 3.14 33.82 25.28
C SER A 352 3.43 35.02 24.39
N ASN A 353 3.49 34.79 23.05
CA ASN A 353 3.22 35.82 22.08
C ASN A 353 2.13 35.31 21.15
N THR A 354 0.91 35.78 21.40
CA THR A 354 -0.27 35.54 20.61
C THR A 354 -0.13 36.19 19.25
N LEU A 355 0.15 35.39 18.21
CA LEU A 355 -0.07 35.76 16.82
C LEU A 355 -1.56 35.68 16.52
N LYS A 356 -2.25 36.82 16.60
CA LYS A 356 -3.58 37.01 16.04
C LYS A 356 -3.45 36.98 14.51
N LEU A 357 -3.84 35.89 13.87
CA LEU A 357 -4.11 35.88 12.44
C LEU A 357 -5.40 36.65 12.18
N ARG A 358 -5.26 37.82 11.60
CA ARG A 358 -6.35 38.69 11.13
C ARG A 358 -6.72 38.20 9.73
N TYR A 359 -7.88 37.58 9.56
CA TYR A 359 -8.48 37.39 8.24
C TYR A 359 -9.04 38.73 7.78
N GLU A 360 -8.44 39.32 6.74
CA GLU A 360 -9.10 40.42 6.00
C GLU A 360 -10.01 39.76 4.96
N THR A 361 -11.30 39.89 5.19
CA THR A 361 -12.33 39.72 4.17
C THR A 361 -12.28 40.93 3.26
N SER A 362 -11.82 40.76 2.01
CA SER A 362 -12.04 41.79 0.98
C SER A 362 -13.47 41.65 0.44
N GLU A 363 -14.40 42.38 1.02
CA GLU A 363 -15.61 42.80 0.31
C GLU A 363 -15.36 44.13 -0.38
N GLY A 364 -15.74 44.21 -1.67
CA GLY A 364 -16.19 45.43 -2.34
C GLY A 364 -15.16 46.06 -3.31
N VAL A 365 -15.32 45.91 -4.57
CA VAL A 365 -15.95 46.77 -5.58
C VAL A 365 -16.05 46.01 -6.89
#